data_c3812f5be4a11661cbfefbe6d5c7b942
#
_entry.id   c3812f5be4a11661cbfefbe6d5c7b942
#
_cell.length_a   1.000
_cell.length_b   1.000
_cell.length_c   1.000
_cell.angle_alpha   90.00
_cell.angle_beta   90.00
_cell.angle_gamma   90.00
#
_symmetry.space_group_name_H-M   'P 1'
#
loop_
_entity.id
_entity.type
_entity.pdbx_description
1 polymer ?
#
loop_
_entity_poly.entity_id
_entity_poly.type
_entity_poly.pdbx_seq_one_letter_code
_entity_poly.pdbx_strand_id
1 'polypeptide(L)'
;MKRMLLFLLLACAGTSAFSQSQWYYYAEEFYFVKEVPVTAFRGKNFRYEIAVKASPADTLSKVRIHGINVGKGKEDFINSDFVLESRSEQEWTVYTLAGKIDENAFRLWFYSAVNGNGSFYFDDISFYVEMAPGQWKQVALPNYSFESNSKNIFDGYYVSKRASNTTVTQVSNTVYKTGNRSLQVTSKKQQPVSLLTTSQE
;
A
#
# COMPACT_ATOMS: atom_id res chain seq x y z
N MET A 1 -11.32 23.17 63.99
CA MET A 1 -12.01 23.01 62.70
C MET A 1 -10.95 22.69 61.62
N LYS A 2 -10.80 21.41 61.25
CA LYS A 2 -9.81 20.95 60.26
C LYS A 2 -10.56 20.80 58.94
N ARG A 3 -10.23 21.58 57.90
CA ARG A 3 -10.73 21.42 56.54
C ARG A 3 -9.87 20.37 55.86
N MET A 4 -10.50 19.24 55.52
CA MET A 4 -9.92 18.14 54.77
C MET A 4 -10.12 18.47 53.27
N LEU A 5 -9.01 18.71 52.57
CA LEU A 5 -9.01 18.95 51.10
C LEU A 5 -8.99 17.59 50.41
N LEU A 6 -10.08 17.26 49.76
CA LEU A 6 -10.23 16.02 48.96
C LEU A 6 -9.65 16.29 47.55
N PHE A 7 -8.49 15.72 47.24
CA PHE A 7 -7.94 15.71 45.89
C PHE A 7 -8.60 14.59 45.08
N LEU A 8 -9.43 14.97 44.13
CA LEU A 8 -9.99 14.07 43.16
C LEU A 8 -8.94 13.87 42.06
N LEU A 9 -8.26 12.71 42.06
CA LEU A 9 -7.42 12.27 40.94
C LEU A 9 -8.32 11.77 39.81
N LEU A 10 -8.51 12.60 38.80
CA LEU A 10 -9.05 12.15 37.50
C LEU A 10 -7.97 11.34 36.79
N ALA A 11 -8.07 10.02 36.85
CA ALA A 11 -7.32 9.14 35.99
C ALA A 11 -7.93 9.22 34.55
N CYS A 12 -7.30 10.00 33.70
CA CYS A 12 -7.56 9.93 32.25
C CYS A 12 -7.04 8.59 31.75
N ALA A 13 -7.92 7.59 31.71
CA ALA A 13 -7.70 6.40 30.92
C ALA A 13 -7.79 6.78 29.43
N GLY A 14 -6.66 7.19 28.88
CA GLY A 14 -6.49 7.34 27.45
C GLY A 14 -6.53 5.95 26.80
N THR A 15 -7.72 5.49 26.45
CA THR A 15 -7.87 4.32 25.59
C THR A 15 -7.35 4.68 24.21
N SER A 16 -6.26 4.04 23.83
CA SER A 16 -5.67 4.10 22.49
C SER A 16 -6.65 3.50 21.46
N ALA A 17 -7.58 4.34 20.99
CA ALA A 17 -8.53 4.01 19.92
C ALA A 17 -7.90 4.04 18.50
N PHE A 18 -6.57 3.88 18.39
CA PHE A 18 -5.86 4.11 17.14
C PHE A 18 -5.69 2.89 16.24
N SER A 19 -6.06 1.68 16.64
CA SER A 19 -5.71 0.51 15.82
C SER A 19 -6.84 -0.06 14.94
N GLN A 20 -8.10 0.29 15.17
CA GLN A 20 -9.21 -0.30 14.39
C GLN A 20 -9.63 0.49 13.15
N SER A 21 -9.34 1.79 13.06
CA SER A 21 -9.80 2.62 11.94
C SER A 21 -9.01 2.40 10.63
N GLN A 22 -7.77 1.93 10.71
CA GLN A 22 -6.93 1.71 9.52
C GLN A 22 -7.39 0.53 8.65
N TRP A 23 -7.97 -0.51 9.24
CA TRP A 23 -8.37 -1.72 8.51
C TRP A 23 -9.70 -1.60 7.76
N TYR A 24 -10.60 -0.73 8.17
CA TYR A 24 -11.89 -0.51 7.50
C TYR A 24 -11.76 0.14 6.13
N TYR A 25 -10.71 0.95 5.92
CA TYR A 25 -10.50 1.65 4.64
C TYR A 25 -10.09 0.73 3.49
N TYR A 26 -9.54 -0.46 3.77
CA TYR A 26 -9.09 -1.41 2.73
C TYR A 26 -10.20 -2.36 2.26
N ALA A 27 -11.37 -2.35 2.87
CA ALA A 27 -12.43 -3.32 2.57
C ALA A 27 -13.06 -3.14 1.18
N GLU A 28 -13.00 -1.94 0.61
CA GLU A 28 -13.61 -1.58 -0.68
C GLU A 28 -12.59 -1.29 -1.79
N GLU A 29 -11.31 -1.32 -1.50
CA GLU A 29 -10.25 -1.00 -2.45
C GLU A 29 -9.65 -2.28 -3.05
N PHE A 30 -9.30 -2.20 -4.33
CA PHE A 30 -8.40 -3.19 -4.89
C PHE A 30 -6.98 -2.91 -4.40
N TYR A 31 -6.29 -3.93 -3.93
CA TYR A 31 -4.87 -3.80 -3.59
C TYR A 31 -4.10 -5.09 -3.90
N PHE A 32 -2.81 -4.92 -4.14
CA PHE A 32 -1.84 -5.99 -4.16
C PHE A 32 -0.69 -5.67 -3.21
N VAL A 33 -0.03 -6.70 -2.72
CA VAL A 33 1.04 -6.59 -1.72
C VAL A 33 2.29 -7.26 -2.23
N LYS A 34 3.40 -6.54 -2.22
CA LYS A 34 4.73 -7.10 -2.39
C LYS A 34 5.30 -7.44 -1.04
N GLU A 35 5.59 -8.73 -0.82
CA GLU A 35 6.32 -9.17 0.36
C GLU A 35 7.82 -9.17 0.07
N VAL A 36 8.62 -8.63 1.00
CA VAL A 36 10.07 -8.62 0.94
C VAL A 36 10.63 -9.21 2.23
N PRO A 37 11.32 -10.36 2.20
CA PRO A 37 12.02 -10.90 3.35
C PRO A 37 13.18 -9.97 3.76
N VAL A 38 13.24 -9.59 5.05
CA VAL A 38 14.19 -8.58 5.54
C VAL A 38 15.02 -8.99 6.74
N THR A 39 15.01 -10.25 7.13
CA THR A 39 15.75 -10.74 8.31
C THR A 39 17.25 -10.41 8.30
N ALA A 40 17.87 -10.39 7.11
CA ALA A 40 19.27 -10.02 6.93
C ALA A 40 19.53 -8.50 6.99
N PHE A 41 18.47 -7.68 7.05
CA PHE A 41 18.56 -6.23 6.94
C PHE A 41 17.92 -5.49 8.13
N ARG A 42 17.61 -6.19 9.20
CA ARG A 42 17.03 -5.61 10.42
C ARG A 42 17.85 -4.42 10.91
N GLY A 43 17.18 -3.39 11.38
CA GLY A 43 17.79 -2.16 11.86
C GLY A 43 18.33 -1.22 10.78
N LYS A 44 18.34 -1.62 9.51
CA LYS A 44 18.81 -0.80 8.39
C LYS A 44 17.72 0.08 7.83
N ASN A 45 18.10 1.20 7.22
CA ASN A 45 17.20 2.01 6.44
C ASN A 45 16.91 1.32 5.11
N PHE A 46 15.69 1.54 4.59
CA PHE A 46 15.28 1.05 3.28
C PHE A 46 14.63 2.16 2.45
N ARG A 47 14.55 1.91 1.15
CA ARG A 47 13.79 2.68 0.20
C ARG A 47 13.10 1.71 -0.78
N TYR A 48 11.78 1.81 -0.87
CA TYR A 48 10.96 1.09 -1.83
C TYR A 48 10.41 2.10 -2.83
N GLU A 49 10.54 1.82 -4.10
CA GLU A 49 10.03 2.66 -5.18
C GLU A 49 9.05 1.89 -6.06
N ILE A 50 8.04 2.57 -6.56
CA ILE A 50 7.08 2.04 -7.52
C ILE A 50 6.63 3.16 -8.46
N ALA A 51 6.64 2.89 -9.76
CA ALA A 51 6.14 3.81 -10.75
C ALA A 51 4.65 3.56 -11.01
N VAL A 52 3.88 4.63 -11.05
CA VAL A 52 2.44 4.60 -11.30
C VAL A 52 2.08 5.63 -12.37
N LYS A 53 1.35 5.20 -13.40
CA LYS A 53 0.66 6.10 -14.33
C LYS A 53 -0.83 5.95 -14.10
N ALA A 54 -1.51 7.04 -13.80
CA ALA A 54 -2.93 7.06 -13.49
C ALA A 54 -3.69 7.85 -14.56
N SER A 55 -4.78 7.28 -15.04
CA SER A 55 -5.78 7.95 -15.89
C SER A 55 -7.11 7.88 -15.13
N PRO A 56 -7.29 8.71 -14.08
CA PRO A 56 -8.49 8.71 -13.27
C PRO A 56 -9.69 9.20 -14.09
N ALA A 57 -10.84 8.58 -13.89
CA ALA A 57 -12.09 9.02 -14.50
C ALA A 57 -12.79 10.12 -13.68
N ASP A 58 -12.36 10.33 -12.45
CA ASP A 58 -12.88 11.36 -11.54
C ASP A 58 -11.80 11.86 -10.58
N THR A 59 -12.09 12.97 -9.89
CA THR A 59 -11.18 13.61 -8.92
C THR A 59 -11.06 12.86 -7.59
N LEU A 60 -11.89 11.87 -7.34
CA LEU A 60 -11.91 11.07 -6.11
C LEU A 60 -11.03 9.84 -6.24
N SER A 61 -10.62 9.50 -7.46
CA SER A 61 -9.77 8.34 -7.73
C SER A 61 -8.35 8.56 -7.21
N LYS A 62 -7.85 7.60 -6.45
CA LYS A 62 -6.56 7.69 -5.75
C LYS A 62 -5.78 6.40 -5.84
N VAL A 63 -4.47 6.54 -5.92
CA VAL A 63 -3.51 5.48 -5.62
C VAL A 63 -2.96 5.71 -4.22
N ARG A 64 -2.82 4.64 -3.45
CA ARG A 64 -2.16 4.66 -2.14
C ARG A 64 -1.03 3.66 -2.12
N ILE A 65 0.11 4.10 -1.62
CA ILE A 65 1.26 3.26 -1.35
C ILE A 65 1.50 3.28 0.16
N HIS A 66 1.63 2.11 0.74
CA HIS A 66 1.80 1.96 2.19
C HIS A 66 2.72 0.77 2.49
N GLY A 67 3.41 0.81 3.61
CA GLY A 67 4.29 -0.27 4.04
C GLY A 67 4.09 -0.63 5.51
N ILE A 68 4.41 -1.88 5.86
CA ILE A 68 4.31 -2.38 7.23
C ILE A 68 5.51 -3.29 7.51
N ASN A 69 6.15 -3.11 8.67
CA ASN A 69 7.02 -4.13 9.25
C ASN A 69 6.17 -5.29 9.79
N VAL A 70 6.54 -6.51 9.45
CA VAL A 70 5.84 -7.73 9.88
C VAL A 70 6.79 -8.64 10.62
N GLY A 71 6.42 -9.04 11.83
CA GLY A 71 7.17 -9.96 12.67
C GLY A 71 7.11 -11.41 12.21
N LYS A 72 7.38 -12.35 13.10
CA LYS A 72 7.45 -13.78 12.77
C LYS A 72 6.07 -14.35 12.42
N GLY A 73 5.04 -13.95 13.13
CA GLY A 73 3.65 -14.32 12.84
C GLY A 73 3.12 -13.62 11.60
N LYS A 74 2.08 -14.19 10.94
CA LYS A 74 1.49 -13.58 9.74
C LYS A 74 0.74 -12.27 10.05
N GLU A 75 0.27 -12.11 11.29
CA GLU A 75 -0.50 -10.95 11.75
C GLU A 75 0.26 -10.17 12.84
N ASP A 76 1.57 -10.39 12.92
CA ASP A 76 2.45 -9.70 13.86
C ASP A 76 2.92 -8.37 13.23
N PHE A 77 2.01 -7.40 13.20
CA PHE A 77 2.26 -6.09 12.62
C PHE A 77 2.96 -5.17 13.61
N ILE A 78 4.09 -4.62 13.16
CA ILE A 78 4.89 -3.68 13.93
C ILE A 78 4.60 -2.28 13.39
N ASN A 79 4.35 -1.31 14.29
CA ASN A 79 4.17 0.08 13.90
C ASN A 79 5.35 0.58 13.08
N SER A 80 5.06 1.31 12.00
CA SER A 80 6.06 1.78 11.04
C SER A 80 5.77 3.22 10.67
N ASP A 81 6.73 4.10 11.02
CA ASP A 81 6.70 5.51 10.64
C ASP A 81 7.46 5.68 9.32
N PHE A 82 6.85 5.19 8.22
CA PHE A 82 7.44 5.31 6.90
C PHE A 82 7.04 6.63 6.25
N VAL A 83 7.99 7.27 5.60
CA VAL A 83 7.79 8.51 4.86
C VAL A 83 7.49 8.18 3.40
N LEU A 84 6.38 8.71 2.89
CA LEU A 84 6.00 8.59 1.49
C LEU A 84 6.28 9.91 0.77
N GLU A 85 7.11 9.82 -0.26
CA GLU A 85 7.39 10.91 -1.19
C GLU A 85 6.97 10.53 -2.60
N SER A 86 6.83 11.51 -3.49
CA SER A 86 6.58 11.27 -4.90
C SER A 86 7.30 12.27 -5.78
N ARG A 87 7.72 11.80 -6.96
CA ARG A 87 8.30 12.65 -8.00
C ARG A 87 7.66 12.32 -9.36
N SER A 88 7.52 13.32 -10.21
CA SER A 88 7.05 13.11 -11.57
C SER A 88 8.23 12.77 -12.49
N GLU A 89 8.06 11.72 -13.28
CA GLU A 89 8.98 11.30 -14.33
C GLU A 89 8.18 11.11 -15.62
N GLN A 90 8.20 12.11 -16.51
CA GLN A 90 7.36 12.14 -17.71
C GLN A 90 5.86 12.00 -17.34
N GLU A 91 5.19 10.95 -17.84
CA GLU A 91 3.78 10.66 -17.55
C GLU A 91 3.56 9.75 -16.33
N TRP A 92 4.65 9.39 -15.61
CA TRP A 92 4.64 8.52 -14.45
C TRP A 92 4.88 9.31 -13.18
N THR A 93 4.25 8.88 -12.11
CA THR A 93 4.59 9.30 -10.75
C THR A 93 5.35 8.18 -10.08
N VAL A 94 6.58 8.44 -9.66
CA VAL A 94 7.35 7.48 -8.87
C VAL A 94 7.12 7.79 -7.40
N TYR A 95 6.51 6.84 -6.70
CA TYR A 95 6.35 6.89 -5.26
C TYR A 95 7.55 6.24 -4.60
N THR A 96 8.09 6.90 -3.59
CA THR A 96 9.20 6.40 -2.77
C THR A 96 8.73 6.29 -1.33
N LEU A 97 8.70 5.08 -0.80
CA LEU A 97 8.44 4.82 0.60
C LEU A 97 9.77 4.50 1.28
N ALA A 98 10.13 5.30 2.29
CA ALA A 98 11.39 5.17 3.01
C ALA A 98 11.17 5.04 4.51
N GLY A 99 12.09 4.33 5.20
CA GLY A 99 12.03 4.17 6.63
C GLY A 99 13.07 3.20 7.15
N LYS A 100 12.87 2.74 8.38
CA LYS A 100 13.74 1.77 9.05
C LYS A 100 13.07 0.41 9.12
N ILE A 101 13.81 -0.64 8.81
CA ILE A 101 13.43 -2.04 9.04
C ILE A 101 13.51 -2.29 10.54
N ASP A 102 12.41 -2.67 11.16
CA ASP A 102 12.37 -2.95 12.59
C ASP A 102 13.31 -4.11 12.96
N GLU A 103 13.88 -4.07 14.15
CA GLU A 103 14.80 -5.10 14.67
C GLU A 103 14.13 -6.48 14.82
N ASN A 104 12.82 -6.52 14.95
CA ASN A 104 12.00 -7.73 15.06
C ASN A 104 11.32 -8.12 13.74
N ALA A 105 11.50 -7.32 12.65
CA ALA A 105 10.87 -7.61 11.39
C ALA A 105 11.46 -8.87 10.73
N PHE A 106 10.59 -9.70 10.19
CA PHE A 106 10.94 -10.83 9.34
C PHE A 106 10.72 -10.50 7.86
N ARG A 107 9.77 -9.59 7.59
CA ARG A 107 9.42 -9.14 6.25
C ARG A 107 8.86 -7.72 6.29
N LEU A 108 8.90 -7.07 5.15
CA LEU A 108 8.12 -5.88 4.87
C LEU A 108 6.99 -6.24 3.91
N TRP A 109 5.83 -5.68 4.14
CA TRP A 109 4.72 -5.70 3.20
C TRP A 109 4.51 -4.32 2.62
N PHE A 110 4.52 -4.22 1.30
CA PHE A 110 4.25 -3.01 0.57
C PHE A 110 2.92 -3.13 -0.17
N TYR A 111 1.96 -2.35 0.25
CA TYR A 111 0.63 -2.28 -0.32
C TYR A 111 0.59 -1.24 -1.43
N SER A 112 0.02 -1.62 -2.57
CA SER A 112 -0.36 -0.72 -3.66
C SER A 112 -1.85 -0.87 -3.85
N ALA A 113 -2.60 0.19 -3.55
CA ALA A 113 -4.05 0.18 -3.58
C ALA A 113 -4.61 1.20 -4.56
N VAL A 114 -5.76 0.86 -5.14
CA VAL A 114 -6.52 1.73 -6.05
C VAL A 114 -7.93 1.90 -5.51
N ASN A 115 -8.37 3.15 -5.41
CA ASN A 115 -9.73 3.52 -5.06
C ASN A 115 -10.29 4.48 -6.13
N GLY A 116 -11.56 4.28 -6.50
CA GLY A 116 -12.27 5.12 -7.46
C GLY A 116 -12.32 4.53 -8.86
N ASN A 117 -12.58 5.39 -9.85
CA ASN A 117 -12.78 5.02 -11.24
C ASN A 117 -11.57 5.39 -12.09
N GLY A 118 -11.21 4.53 -13.04
CA GLY A 118 -10.16 4.82 -13.99
C GLY A 118 -9.27 3.64 -14.30
N SER A 119 -8.21 3.91 -15.04
CA SER A 119 -7.13 2.96 -15.36
C SER A 119 -5.85 3.39 -14.68
N PHE A 120 -5.21 2.46 -14.03
CA PHE A 120 -3.97 2.66 -13.26
C PHE A 120 -2.95 1.63 -13.73
N TYR A 121 -1.75 2.09 -14.01
CA TYR A 121 -0.65 1.25 -14.47
C TYR A 121 0.46 1.28 -13.43
N PHE A 122 0.99 0.11 -13.09
CA PHE A 122 2.07 -0.06 -12.11
C PHE A 122 3.25 -0.73 -12.77
N ASP A 123 4.46 -0.22 -12.51
CA ASP A 123 5.68 -0.70 -13.10
C ASP A 123 6.90 -0.36 -12.21
N ASP A 124 8.08 -0.89 -12.55
CA ASP A 124 9.39 -0.55 -11.98
C ASP A 124 9.44 -0.54 -10.44
N ILE A 125 9.05 -1.66 -9.85
CA ILE A 125 9.20 -1.82 -8.40
C ILE A 125 10.65 -2.09 -8.05
N SER A 126 11.22 -1.29 -7.16
CA SER A 126 12.58 -1.50 -6.67
C SER A 126 12.67 -1.36 -5.15
N PHE A 127 13.61 -2.10 -4.58
CA PHE A 127 13.86 -2.11 -3.15
C PHE A 127 15.36 -1.96 -2.89
N TYR A 128 15.70 -0.99 -2.05
CA TYR A 128 17.08 -0.67 -1.69
C TYR A 128 17.23 -0.73 -0.18
N VAL A 129 18.40 -1.17 0.27
CA VAL A 129 18.79 -1.17 1.68
C VAL A 129 20.08 -0.38 1.84
N GLU A 130 20.15 0.48 2.82
CA GLU A 130 21.36 1.24 3.17
C GLU A 130 22.32 0.35 3.94
N MET A 131 23.38 -0.10 3.29
CA MET A 131 24.38 -1.00 3.87
C MET A 131 25.36 -0.27 4.78
N ALA A 132 25.73 0.97 4.42
CA ALA A 132 26.48 1.94 5.22
C ALA A 132 25.92 3.35 4.89
N PRO A 133 26.18 4.39 5.70
CA PRO A 133 25.66 5.73 5.47
C PRO A 133 25.84 6.20 4.02
N GLY A 134 24.75 6.45 3.31
CA GLY A 134 24.72 6.84 1.90
C GLY A 134 25.01 5.73 0.88
N GLN A 135 25.33 4.51 1.31
CA GLN A 135 25.62 3.37 0.42
C GLN A 135 24.39 2.45 0.28
N TRP A 136 23.66 2.65 -0.76
CA TRP A 136 22.45 1.90 -1.06
C TRP A 136 22.74 0.67 -1.92
N LYS A 137 22.22 -0.48 -1.53
CA LYS A 137 22.27 -1.72 -2.29
C LYS A 137 20.88 -2.09 -2.75
N GLN A 138 20.70 -2.28 -4.05
CA GLN A 138 19.47 -2.82 -4.58
C GLN A 138 19.34 -4.31 -4.24
N VAL A 139 18.18 -4.69 -3.76
CA VAL A 139 17.80 -6.08 -3.48
C VAL A 139 16.90 -6.56 -4.61
N ALA A 140 17.27 -7.65 -5.25
CA ALA A 140 16.49 -8.22 -6.35
C ALA A 140 15.11 -8.67 -5.85
N LEU A 141 14.07 -8.24 -6.54
CA LEU A 141 12.69 -8.64 -6.30
C LEU A 141 12.19 -9.49 -7.47
N PRO A 142 11.54 -10.64 -7.22
CA PRO A 142 10.91 -11.40 -8.30
C PRO A 142 9.75 -10.60 -8.90
N ASN A 143 9.60 -10.67 -10.23
CA ASN A 143 8.52 -10.04 -11.00
C ASN A 143 8.31 -8.53 -10.68
N TYR A 144 9.40 -7.78 -10.53
CA TYR A 144 9.40 -6.38 -10.09
C TYR A 144 8.84 -5.39 -11.15
N SER A 145 8.84 -5.76 -12.42
CA SER A 145 8.37 -4.96 -13.55
C SER A 145 7.26 -5.64 -14.35
N PHE A 146 6.64 -6.68 -13.79
CA PHE A 146 5.56 -7.45 -14.44
C PHE A 146 5.93 -8.10 -15.78
N GLU A 147 7.22 -8.24 -16.08
CA GLU A 147 7.75 -8.85 -17.31
C GLU A 147 7.70 -10.39 -17.32
N SER A 148 7.33 -11.00 -16.20
CA SER A 148 7.25 -12.45 -16.08
C SER A 148 6.28 -13.04 -17.10
N ASN A 149 6.71 -14.09 -17.80
CA ASN A 149 5.84 -14.89 -18.69
C ASN A 149 4.92 -15.86 -17.91
N SER A 150 4.85 -15.74 -16.58
CA SER A 150 3.93 -16.50 -15.76
C SER A 150 2.48 -16.27 -16.23
N LYS A 151 1.65 -17.33 -16.20
CA LYS A 151 0.20 -17.22 -16.43
C LYS A 151 -0.48 -16.33 -15.38
N ASN A 152 0.15 -16.15 -14.23
CA ASN A 152 -0.34 -15.30 -13.16
C ASN A 152 0.48 -14.00 -13.11
N ILE A 153 -0.12 -12.88 -13.52
CA ILE A 153 0.51 -11.55 -13.45
C ILE A 153 0.95 -11.17 -12.04
N PHE A 154 0.29 -11.72 -11.01
CA PHE A 154 0.59 -11.50 -9.61
C PHE A 154 1.51 -12.57 -9.01
N ASP A 155 2.28 -13.26 -9.83
CA ASP A 155 3.30 -14.17 -9.32
C ASP A 155 4.28 -13.43 -8.41
N GLY A 156 4.40 -13.88 -7.15
CA GLY A 156 5.17 -13.19 -6.10
C GLY A 156 4.48 -11.98 -5.45
N TYR A 157 3.15 -11.88 -5.58
CA TYR A 157 2.32 -10.89 -4.89
C TYR A 157 1.11 -11.54 -4.21
N TYR A 158 0.63 -10.90 -3.15
CA TYR A 158 -0.70 -11.17 -2.61
C TYR A 158 -1.69 -10.17 -3.19
N VAL A 159 -2.93 -10.62 -3.46
CA VAL A 159 -3.96 -9.77 -4.07
C VAL A 159 -5.24 -9.84 -3.25
N SER A 160 -5.92 -8.71 -3.10
CA SER A 160 -7.21 -8.68 -2.42
C SER A 160 -8.26 -9.43 -3.24
N LYS A 161 -8.99 -10.33 -2.59
CA LYS A 161 -10.06 -11.10 -3.22
C LYS A 161 -11.41 -10.33 -3.28
N ARG A 162 -11.53 -9.23 -2.54
CA ARG A 162 -12.81 -8.53 -2.34
C ARG A 162 -13.21 -7.59 -3.47
N ALA A 163 -12.26 -7.10 -4.25
CA ALA A 163 -12.50 -6.12 -5.29
C ALA A 163 -12.84 -6.71 -6.68
N SER A 164 -13.04 -8.04 -6.77
CA SER A 164 -13.13 -8.76 -8.05
C SER A 164 -14.28 -8.35 -8.97
N ASN A 165 -15.39 -7.83 -8.42
CA ASN A 165 -16.57 -7.50 -9.21
C ASN A 165 -16.54 -6.13 -9.88
N THR A 166 -15.64 -5.25 -9.45
CA THR A 166 -15.53 -3.87 -9.96
C THR A 166 -14.16 -3.54 -10.53
N THR A 167 -13.22 -4.49 -10.44
CA THR A 167 -11.83 -4.26 -10.84
C THR A 167 -11.39 -5.36 -11.81
N VAL A 168 -10.85 -4.94 -12.95
CA VAL A 168 -10.20 -5.81 -13.92
C VAL A 168 -8.71 -5.57 -13.89
N THR A 169 -7.94 -6.65 -13.83
CA THR A 169 -6.47 -6.59 -13.86
C THR A 169 -5.96 -7.35 -15.07
N GLN A 170 -5.00 -6.77 -15.77
CA GLN A 170 -4.38 -7.37 -16.95
C GLN A 170 -2.95 -6.86 -17.15
N VAL A 171 -2.19 -7.54 -17.98
CA VAL A 171 -0.93 -7.02 -18.52
C VAL A 171 -1.23 -5.97 -19.57
N SER A 172 -0.58 -4.81 -19.47
CA SER A 172 -0.52 -3.83 -20.55
C SER A 172 0.77 -4.01 -21.31
N ASN A 173 0.68 -4.17 -22.64
CA ASN A 173 1.82 -4.19 -23.55
C ASN A 173 1.96 -2.86 -24.32
N THR A 174 1.13 -1.87 -24.01
CA THR A 174 1.10 -0.57 -24.70
C THR A 174 1.43 0.61 -23.80
N VAL A 175 1.23 0.45 -22.49
CA VAL A 175 1.55 1.45 -21.49
C VAL A 175 2.46 0.79 -20.46
N TYR A 176 3.73 1.10 -20.51
CA TYR A 176 4.78 0.63 -19.57
C TYR A 176 5.84 1.72 -19.40
N LYS A 177 6.55 1.69 -18.30
CA LYS A 177 7.62 2.66 -18.01
C LYS A 177 8.95 2.15 -18.57
N THR A 178 9.29 0.91 -18.24
CA THR A 178 10.45 0.22 -18.79
C THR A 178 10.07 -1.18 -19.29
N GLY A 179 10.97 -1.82 -20.02
CA GLY A 179 10.70 -3.14 -20.58
C GLY A 179 9.62 -3.12 -21.66
N ASN A 180 8.64 -4.01 -21.58
CA ASN A 180 7.58 -4.20 -22.57
C ASN A 180 6.18 -4.36 -21.95
N ARG A 181 6.07 -4.33 -20.61
CA ARG A 181 4.83 -4.63 -19.89
C ARG A 181 4.70 -3.82 -18.62
N SER A 182 3.45 -3.65 -18.20
CA SER A 182 3.10 -3.18 -16.87
C SER A 182 1.86 -3.89 -16.35
N LEU A 183 1.55 -3.78 -15.06
CA LEU A 183 0.26 -4.17 -14.53
C LEU A 183 -0.75 -3.06 -14.78
N GLN A 184 -1.82 -3.34 -15.51
CA GLN A 184 -2.98 -2.46 -15.62
C GLN A 184 -4.07 -2.91 -14.64
N VAL A 185 -4.58 -1.95 -13.88
CA VAL A 185 -5.75 -2.09 -13.00
C VAL A 185 -6.82 -1.13 -13.49
N THR A 186 -7.93 -1.66 -13.97
CA THR A 186 -9.11 -0.85 -14.33
C THR A 186 -10.16 -1.02 -13.24
N SER A 187 -10.47 0.06 -12.54
CA SER A 187 -11.43 0.08 -11.46
C SER A 187 -12.67 0.88 -11.83
N LYS A 188 -13.84 0.34 -11.46
CA LYS A 188 -15.15 1.01 -11.61
C LYS A 188 -15.87 0.92 -10.28
N LYS A 189 -16.07 2.06 -9.62
CA LYS A 189 -16.90 2.11 -8.41
C LYS A 189 -18.36 1.89 -8.81
N GLN A 190 -19.04 0.95 -8.17
CA GLN A 190 -20.49 0.82 -8.34
C GLN A 190 -21.14 2.11 -7.85
N GLN A 191 -21.93 2.74 -8.70
CA GLN A 191 -22.83 3.80 -8.24
C GLN A 191 -23.83 3.18 -7.26
N PRO A 192 -24.10 3.80 -6.11
CA PRO A 192 -25.19 3.33 -5.25
C PRO A 192 -26.46 3.31 -6.12
N VAL A 193 -27.11 2.17 -6.16
CA VAL A 193 -28.44 2.06 -6.79
C VAL A 193 -29.35 2.96 -5.97
N SER A 194 -29.72 4.13 -6.52
CA SER A 194 -30.76 4.95 -5.92
C SER A 194 -32.05 4.14 -6.00
N LEU A 195 -32.47 3.60 -4.88
CA LEU A 195 -33.83 3.09 -4.75
C LEU A 195 -34.77 4.29 -4.95
N LEU A 196 -35.25 4.44 -6.18
CA LEU A 196 -36.41 5.31 -6.43
C LEU A 196 -37.56 4.71 -5.64
N THR A 197 -37.82 5.27 -4.46
CA THR A 197 -39.07 5.09 -3.77
C THR A 197 -40.14 5.75 -4.64
N THR A 198 -40.78 4.96 -5.49
CA THR A 198 -42.05 5.36 -6.09
C THR A 198 -43.05 5.45 -4.92
N SER A 199 -43.24 6.65 -4.40
CA SER A 199 -44.44 6.98 -3.63
C SER A 199 -45.62 6.87 -4.62
N GLN A 200 -46.36 5.79 -4.50
CA GLN A 200 -47.71 5.75 -5.07
C GLN A 200 -48.59 6.68 -4.21
N GLU A 201 -49.10 7.72 -4.86
CA GLU A 201 -50.25 8.49 -4.40
C GLU A 201 -51.54 7.66 -4.52
#